data_b403fcef24afb568443a5f0c030ff440
#
_entry.id   b403fcef24afb568443a5f0c030ff440
#
_cell.length_a   1.000
_cell.length_b   1.000
_cell.length_c   1.000
_cell.angle_alpha   90.00
_cell.angle_beta   90.00
_cell.angle_gamma   90.00
#
_symmetry.space_group_name_H-M   'P 1'
#
loop_
_entity.id
_entity.type
_entity.pdbx_description
1 polymer ?
#
loop_
_entity_poly.entity_id
_entity_poly.type
_entity_poly.pdbx_seq_one_letter_code
_entity_poly.pdbx_strand_id
1 'polypeptide(L)'
;MYKKIYVEITNACNLSCDFCIKNQRELKFMSEKEFKIILEKLKNHTKYLYFHVLGEPLMHPKINEFINLASLSYKVNITTNGYLIEKIKNNKNIRQLNISLHSYNSKYNINLDDYLNHIFEVVDTLENTFISYRLWVDSSNVDKVLNKLKVLD
;
A
#
# COMPACT_ATOMS: atom_id res chain seq x y z
N MET A 1 -17.71 -5.87 -17.08
CA MET A 1 -17.08 -5.89 -15.74
C MET A 1 -15.59 -5.58 -15.90
N TYR A 2 -15.06 -4.61 -15.14
CA TYR A 2 -13.63 -4.29 -15.14
C TYR A 2 -12.83 -5.34 -14.35
N LYS A 3 -11.62 -5.67 -14.82
CA LYS A 3 -10.73 -6.62 -14.10
C LYS A 3 -10.28 -6.05 -12.76
N LYS A 4 -10.08 -4.72 -12.66
CA LYS A 4 -9.66 -3.99 -11.47
C LYS A 4 -10.06 -2.52 -11.56
N ILE A 5 -10.34 -1.89 -10.42
CA ILE A 5 -10.56 -0.45 -10.33
C ILE A 5 -9.65 0.11 -9.23
N TYR A 6 -9.03 1.25 -9.51
CA TYR A 6 -8.21 1.97 -8.55
C TYR A 6 -9.04 3.08 -7.89
N VAL A 7 -8.90 3.20 -6.58
CA VAL A 7 -9.52 4.27 -5.80
C VAL A 7 -8.44 4.97 -4.99
N GLU A 8 -8.24 6.25 -5.28
CA GLU A 8 -7.34 7.10 -4.52
C GLU A 8 -8.07 7.63 -3.28
N ILE A 9 -7.86 6.97 -2.14
CA ILE A 9 -8.49 7.36 -0.87
C ILE A 9 -7.80 8.56 -0.21
N THR A 10 -6.56 8.84 -0.62
CA THR A 10 -5.81 10.04 -0.31
C THR A 10 -4.74 10.29 -1.36
N ASN A 11 -4.44 11.54 -1.63
CA ASN A 11 -3.30 11.96 -2.45
C ASN A 11 -2.11 12.43 -1.60
N ALA A 12 -2.20 12.34 -0.27
CA ALA A 12 -1.09 12.59 0.64
C ALA A 12 -0.08 11.44 0.59
N CYS A 13 1.21 11.77 0.66
CA CYS A 13 2.29 10.80 0.77
C CYS A 13 3.31 11.28 1.80
N ASN A 14 3.82 10.36 2.62
CA ASN A 14 4.87 10.61 3.61
C ASN A 14 6.27 10.68 2.99
N LEU A 15 6.41 10.36 1.69
CA LEU A 15 7.68 10.39 0.97
C LEU A 15 7.67 11.43 -0.16
N SER A 16 8.86 11.82 -0.59
CA SER A 16 9.09 12.64 -1.78
C SER A 16 10.12 11.96 -2.67
N CYS A 17 9.71 10.86 -3.31
CA CYS A 17 10.56 10.08 -4.21
C CYS A 17 10.88 10.88 -5.49
N ASP A 18 12.12 10.79 -5.95
CA ASP A 18 12.58 11.57 -7.11
C ASP A 18 11.95 11.09 -8.43
N PHE A 19 11.56 9.83 -8.49
CA PHE A 19 10.89 9.21 -9.63
C PHE A 19 9.36 9.41 -9.66
N CYS A 20 8.77 9.95 -8.59
CA CYS A 20 7.32 10.10 -8.49
C CYS A 20 6.84 11.39 -9.14
N ILE A 21 5.76 11.31 -9.92
CA ILE A 21 5.04 12.49 -10.37
C ILE A 21 4.40 13.14 -9.13
N LYS A 22 4.94 14.30 -8.76
CA LYS A 22 4.47 15.03 -7.56
C LYS A 22 3.04 15.52 -7.78
N ASN A 23 2.19 15.23 -6.81
CA ASN A 23 0.82 15.71 -6.82
C ASN A 23 0.79 17.23 -6.63
N GLN A 24 0.17 17.93 -7.58
CA GLN A 24 -0.05 19.40 -7.52
C GLN A 24 -1.45 19.78 -7.04
N ARG A 25 -2.31 18.77 -6.79
CA ARG A 25 -3.66 18.97 -6.27
C ARG A 25 -3.61 19.30 -4.78
N GLU A 26 -4.63 19.99 -4.29
CA GLU A 26 -4.85 20.15 -2.87
C GLU A 26 -4.86 18.78 -2.15
N LEU A 27 -4.21 18.71 -0.99
CA LEU A 27 -4.15 17.49 -0.19
C LEU A 27 -5.54 17.13 0.32
N LYS A 28 -5.94 15.89 0.07
CA LYS A 28 -7.26 15.41 0.47
C LYS A 28 -7.18 14.01 1.05
N PHE A 29 -7.94 13.80 2.10
CA PHE A 29 -8.33 12.51 2.63
C PHE A 29 -9.81 12.29 2.34
N MET A 30 -10.14 11.19 1.66
CA MET A 30 -11.52 10.86 1.33
C MET A 30 -12.33 10.63 2.61
N SER A 31 -13.50 11.26 2.71
CA SER A 31 -14.40 11.00 3.84
C SER A 31 -15.06 9.62 3.71
N GLU A 32 -15.50 9.06 4.83
CA GLU A 32 -16.23 7.80 4.85
C GLU A 32 -17.52 7.86 4.02
N LYS A 33 -18.19 9.01 4.02
CA LYS A 33 -19.41 9.23 3.21
C LYS A 33 -19.09 9.15 1.71
N GLU A 34 -18.04 9.83 1.26
CA GLU A 34 -17.60 9.78 -0.15
C GLU A 34 -17.22 8.34 -0.53
N PHE A 35 -16.49 7.65 0.35
CA PHE A 35 -16.06 6.28 0.11
C PHE A 35 -17.24 5.32 -0.03
N LYS A 36 -18.26 5.41 0.85
CA LYS A 36 -19.49 4.60 0.75
C LYS A 36 -20.22 4.84 -0.56
N ILE A 37 -20.32 6.10 -1.02
CA ILE A 37 -20.92 6.44 -2.31
C ILE A 37 -20.14 5.78 -3.47
N ILE A 38 -18.82 5.80 -3.42
CA ILE A 38 -17.97 5.16 -4.44
C ILE A 38 -18.20 3.66 -4.42
N LEU A 39 -18.16 3.00 -3.27
CA LEU A 39 -18.37 1.56 -3.16
C LEU A 39 -19.74 1.16 -3.76
N GLU A 40 -20.78 1.92 -3.48
CA GLU A 40 -22.12 1.65 -4.03
C GLU A 40 -22.15 1.78 -5.56
N LYS A 41 -21.52 2.84 -6.11
CA LYS A 41 -21.43 3.04 -7.57
C LYS A 41 -20.61 1.98 -8.29
N LEU A 42 -19.68 1.33 -7.59
CA LEU A 42 -18.82 0.31 -8.16
C LEU A 42 -19.42 -1.12 -8.10
N LYS A 43 -20.58 -1.29 -7.47
CA LYS A 43 -21.27 -2.59 -7.44
C LYS A 43 -21.46 -3.14 -8.85
N ASN A 44 -21.17 -4.41 -9.01
CA ASN A 44 -21.23 -5.13 -10.28
C ASN A 44 -20.25 -4.67 -11.38
N HIS A 45 -19.41 -3.69 -11.11
CA HIS A 45 -18.41 -3.22 -12.08
C HIS A 45 -17.04 -3.88 -11.94
N THR A 46 -16.68 -4.31 -10.72
CA THR A 46 -15.44 -5.05 -10.45
C THR A 46 -15.58 -5.94 -9.23
N LYS A 47 -14.72 -6.96 -9.14
CA LYS A 47 -14.48 -7.76 -7.92
C LYS A 47 -13.25 -7.29 -7.13
N TYR A 48 -12.38 -6.50 -7.76
CA TYR A 48 -11.07 -6.12 -7.20
C TYR A 48 -10.94 -4.61 -7.08
N LEU A 49 -10.72 -4.15 -5.87
CA LEU A 49 -10.50 -2.74 -5.56
C LEU A 49 -9.06 -2.52 -5.13
N TYR A 50 -8.40 -1.53 -5.73
CA TYR A 50 -7.01 -1.20 -5.47
C TYR A 50 -6.91 0.17 -4.83
N PHE A 51 -6.40 0.23 -3.59
CA PHE A 51 -6.09 1.50 -2.92
C PHE A 51 -4.70 1.96 -3.34
N HIS A 52 -4.65 2.68 -4.42
CA HIS A 52 -3.41 3.26 -4.92
C HIS A 52 -3.67 4.11 -6.17
N VAL A 53 -3.12 5.32 -6.20
CA VAL A 53 -2.86 6.11 -7.42
C VAL A 53 -1.55 6.87 -7.23
N LEU A 54 -1.56 8.08 -6.65
CA LEU A 54 -0.36 8.91 -6.42
C LEU A 54 0.03 9.01 -4.94
N GLY A 55 -0.94 8.98 -4.02
CA GLY A 55 -0.69 9.08 -2.60
C GLY A 55 -0.22 7.76 -1.97
N GLU A 56 0.09 7.81 -0.69
CA GLU A 56 0.33 6.64 0.15
C GLU A 56 -0.96 6.28 0.91
N PRO A 57 -1.63 5.17 0.59
CA PRO A 57 -2.92 4.84 1.22
C PRO A 57 -2.83 4.68 2.73
N LEU A 58 -1.67 4.25 3.28
CA LEU A 58 -1.49 4.13 4.73
C LEU A 58 -1.36 5.48 5.44
N MET A 59 -1.27 6.59 4.72
CA MET A 59 -1.43 7.93 5.29
C MET A 59 -2.87 8.19 5.75
N HIS A 60 -3.86 7.51 5.17
CA HIS A 60 -5.26 7.72 5.53
C HIS A 60 -5.52 7.35 7.00
N PRO A 61 -6.07 8.28 7.82
CA PRO A 61 -6.26 8.03 9.26
C PRO A 61 -7.21 6.86 9.56
N LYS A 62 -8.16 6.60 8.65
CA LYS A 62 -9.16 5.53 8.77
C LYS A 62 -8.91 4.35 7.83
N ILE A 63 -7.64 4.05 7.53
CA ILE A 63 -7.29 3.02 6.53
C ILE A 63 -7.94 1.67 6.85
N ASN A 64 -7.91 1.20 8.10
CA ASN A 64 -8.48 -0.08 8.47
C ASN A 64 -10.02 -0.09 8.35
N GLU A 65 -10.69 1.01 8.69
CA GLU A 65 -12.14 1.13 8.48
C GLU A 65 -12.49 1.03 6.99
N PHE A 66 -11.70 1.67 6.12
CA PHE A 66 -11.90 1.61 4.66
C PHE A 66 -11.63 0.22 4.09
N ILE A 67 -10.58 -0.47 4.55
CA ILE A 67 -10.31 -1.85 4.18
C ILE A 67 -11.51 -2.73 4.57
N ASN A 68 -11.96 -2.63 5.81
CA ASN A 68 -13.07 -3.44 6.33
C ASN A 68 -14.37 -3.17 5.57
N LEU A 69 -14.72 -1.91 5.31
CA LEU A 69 -15.90 -1.56 4.51
C LEU A 69 -15.83 -2.10 3.08
N ALA A 70 -14.68 -1.95 2.43
CA ALA A 70 -14.51 -2.44 1.06
C ALA A 70 -14.55 -3.97 0.99
N SER A 71 -13.98 -4.66 1.98
CA SER A 71 -13.90 -6.13 2.00
C SER A 71 -15.26 -6.83 2.07
N LEU A 72 -16.32 -6.13 2.48
CA LEU A 72 -17.67 -6.67 2.48
C LEU A 72 -18.18 -7.01 1.06
N SER A 73 -17.66 -6.36 0.04
CA SER A 73 -18.13 -6.53 -1.35
C SER A 73 -17.00 -6.72 -2.36
N TYR A 74 -15.76 -6.42 -2.00
CA TYR A 74 -14.62 -6.42 -2.91
C TYR A 74 -13.42 -7.14 -2.32
N LYS A 75 -12.56 -7.66 -3.19
CA LYS A 75 -11.22 -8.14 -2.84
C LYS A 75 -10.28 -6.94 -2.81
N VAL A 76 -9.85 -6.55 -1.60
CA VAL A 76 -9.04 -5.35 -1.39
C VAL A 76 -7.58 -5.62 -1.67
N ASN A 77 -6.97 -4.75 -2.48
CA ASN A 77 -5.55 -4.78 -2.80
C ASN A 77 -4.95 -3.40 -2.49
N ILE A 78 -3.78 -3.38 -1.88
CA ILE A 78 -3.10 -2.16 -1.46
C ILE A 78 -1.71 -2.11 -2.08
N THR A 79 -1.27 -0.91 -2.49
CA THR A 79 0.14 -0.66 -2.80
C THR A 79 0.66 0.40 -1.84
N THR A 80 1.77 0.11 -1.18
CA THR A 80 2.37 0.98 -0.16
C THR A 80 3.87 1.09 -0.34
N ASN A 81 4.45 2.18 0.14
CA ASN A 81 5.89 2.35 0.28
C ASN A 81 6.49 1.63 1.50
N GLY A 82 5.65 1.05 2.36
CA GLY A 82 6.04 0.23 3.51
C GLY A 82 6.39 0.98 4.79
N TYR A 83 6.64 2.29 4.77
CA TYR A 83 7.07 3.03 5.98
C TYR A 83 5.99 3.11 7.08
N LEU A 84 4.73 3.01 6.72
CA LEU A 84 3.59 3.07 7.65
C LEU A 84 2.87 1.73 7.79
N ILE A 85 3.55 0.64 7.47
CA ILE A 85 2.96 -0.70 7.38
C ILE A 85 2.37 -1.18 8.71
N GLU A 86 2.87 -0.72 9.84
CA GLU A 86 2.36 -1.03 11.17
C GLU A 86 0.86 -0.74 11.32
N LYS A 87 0.33 0.24 10.58
CA LYS A 87 -1.10 0.57 10.61
C LYS A 87 -2.03 -0.56 10.20
N ILE A 88 -1.53 -1.50 9.41
CA ILE A 88 -2.34 -2.64 8.91
C ILE A 88 -1.95 -3.98 9.55
N LYS A 89 -1.14 -3.96 10.59
CA LYS A 89 -0.77 -5.15 11.37
C LYS A 89 -2.02 -5.93 11.80
N ASN A 90 -1.96 -7.25 11.67
CA ASN A 90 -3.07 -8.16 11.96
C ASN A 90 -4.37 -7.93 11.14
N ASN A 91 -4.35 -7.12 10.08
CA ASN A 91 -5.53 -6.93 9.24
C ASN A 91 -5.77 -8.17 8.37
N LYS A 92 -6.95 -8.79 8.50
CA LYS A 92 -7.32 -10.04 7.81
C LYS A 92 -8.09 -9.82 6.51
N ASN A 93 -8.37 -8.58 6.14
CA ASN A 93 -9.27 -8.22 5.04
C ASN A 93 -8.53 -7.71 3.79
N ILE A 94 -7.22 -7.82 3.77
CA ILE A 94 -6.37 -7.48 2.62
C ILE A 94 -6.12 -8.75 1.80
N ARG A 95 -6.56 -8.77 0.55
CA ARG A 95 -6.27 -9.89 -0.36
C ARG A 95 -4.83 -9.86 -0.86
N GLN A 96 -4.32 -8.67 -1.19
CA GLN A 96 -2.97 -8.51 -1.75
C GLN A 96 -2.36 -7.20 -1.28
N LEU A 97 -1.13 -7.28 -0.82
CA LEU A 97 -0.30 -6.15 -0.44
C LEU A 97 0.92 -6.09 -1.37
N ASN A 98 1.03 -4.99 -2.11
CA ASN A 98 2.20 -4.71 -2.93
C ASN A 98 3.08 -3.71 -2.18
N ILE A 99 4.31 -4.06 -1.91
CA ILE A 99 5.26 -3.23 -1.16
C ILE A 99 6.34 -2.73 -2.11
N SER A 100 6.40 -1.42 -2.29
CA SER A 100 7.34 -0.76 -3.20
C SER A 100 8.68 -0.54 -2.52
N LEU A 101 9.49 -1.60 -2.40
CA LEU A 101 10.80 -1.55 -1.72
C LEU A 101 11.79 -0.58 -2.40
N HIS A 102 11.60 -0.28 -3.70
CA HIS A 102 12.35 0.75 -4.41
C HIS A 102 12.10 2.18 -3.88
N SER A 103 11.08 2.37 -3.03
CA SER A 103 10.83 3.65 -2.35
C SER A 103 11.75 3.91 -1.17
N TYR A 104 12.53 2.91 -0.72
CA TYR A 104 13.51 3.10 0.33
C TYR A 104 14.56 4.14 -0.07
N ASN A 105 14.85 5.06 0.85
CA ASN A 105 15.93 6.02 0.72
C ASN A 105 16.45 6.41 2.10
N SER A 106 17.76 6.42 2.27
CA SER A 106 18.44 6.77 3.53
C SER A 106 18.14 8.20 4.00
N LYS A 107 17.70 9.10 3.10
CA LYS A 107 17.27 10.46 3.45
C LYS A 107 16.09 10.50 4.44
N TYR A 108 15.36 9.40 4.62
CA TYR A 108 14.24 9.29 5.56
C TYR A 108 14.64 8.81 6.96
N ASN A 109 15.95 8.83 7.28
CA ASN A 109 16.51 8.57 8.62
C ASN A 109 16.17 7.17 9.19
N ILE A 110 16.04 6.19 8.34
CA ILE A 110 15.95 4.78 8.70
C ILE A 110 16.98 4.00 7.91
N ASN A 111 17.67 3.05 8.52
CA ASN A 111 18.58 2.17 7.77
C ASN A 111 17.78 1.08 7.02
N LEU A 112 18.39 0.49 6.00
CA LEU A 112 17.73 -0.50 5.15
C LEU A 112 17.31 -1.75 5.94
N ASP A 113 18.11 -2.18 6.88
CA ASP A 113 17.86 -3.38 7.66
C ASP A 113 16.65 -3.19 8.58
N ASP A 114 16.57 -2.08 9.28
CA ASP A 114 15.43 -1.74 10.13
C ASP A 114 14.15 -1.58 9.32
N TYR A 115 14.23 -0.92 8.15
CA TYR A 115 13.09 -0.78 7.24
C TYR A 115 12.55 -2.14 6.77
N LEU A 116 13.44 -3.04 6.33
CA LEU A 116 13.04 -4.37 5.86
C LEU A 116 12.53 -5.26 7.00
N ASN A 117 13.23 -5.28 8.15
CA ASN A 117 12.82 -6.07 9.30
C ASN A 117 11.42 -5.66 9.78
N HIS A 118 11.14 -4.35 9.87
CA HIS A 118 9.83 -3.84 10.22
C HIS A 118 8.73 -4.31 9.26
N ILE A 119 9.02 -4.28 7.95
CA ILE A 119 8.08 -4.79 6.95
C ILE A 119 7.82 -6.28 7.16
N PHE A 120 8.86 -7.09 7.34
CA PHE A 120 8.71 -8.54 7.50
C PHE A 120 7.94 -8.90 8.76
N GLU A 121 8.22 -8.25 9.90
CA GLU A 121 7.48 -8.45 11.14
C GLU A 121 5.97 -8.20 10.98
N VAL A 122 5.58 -7.16 10.25
CA VAL A 122 4.16 -6.88 10.00
C VAL A 122 3.57 -7.87 9.00
N VAL A 123 4.28 -8.17 7.92
CA VAL A 123 3.83 -9.12 6.89
C VAL A 123 3.52 -10.49 7.50
N ASP A 124 4.33 -10.96 8.45
CA ASP A 124 4.11 -12.24 9.15
C ASP A 124 2.78 -12.27 9.94
N THR A 125 2.21 -11.11 10.25
CA THR A 125 0.90 -11.01 10.91
C THR A 125 -0.29 -11.00 9.95
N LEU A 126 -0.04 -10.88 8.64
CA LEU A 126 -1.07 -10.73 7.61
C LEU A 126 -1.50 -12.10 7.05
N GLU A 127 -2.33 -12.80 7.82
CA GLU A 127 -2.89 -14.10 7.40
C GLU A 127 -3.67 -13.97 6.09
N ASN A 128 -3.48 -14.94 5.17
CA ASN A 128 -4.20 -15.03 3.90
C ASN A 128 -4.01 -13.84 2.93
N THR A 129 -3.00 -13.02 3.14
CA THR A 129 -2.65 -11.90 2.28
C THR A 129 -1.54 -12.30 1.31
N PHE A 130 -1.77 -12.15 0.01
CA PHE A 130 -0.71 -12.32 -0.97
C PHE A 130 0.25 -11.12 -0.92
N ILE A 131 1.52 -11.36 -0.62
CA ILE A 131 2.55 -10.33 -0.55
C ILE A 131 3.32 -10.26 -1.86
N SER A 132 3.50 -9.05 -2.38
CA SER A 132 4.29 -8.79 -3.58
C SER A 132 5.31 -7.68 -3.29
N TYR A 133 6.58 -8.02 -3.24
CA TYR A 133 7.68 -7.05 -3.14
C TYR A 133 8.01 -6.53 -4.54
N ARG A 134 8.10 -5.20 -4.67
CA ARG A 134 8.41 -4.52 -5.92
C ARG A 134 9.74 -3.82 -5.82
N LEU A 135 10.62 -4.12 -6.76
CA LEU A 135 11.96 -3.52 -6.89
C LEU A 135 12.11 -2.97 -8.30
N TRP A 136 12.86 -1.87 -8.42
CA TRP A 136 13.36 -1.40 -9.71
C TRP A 136 14.82 -1.83 -9.87
N VAL A 137 15.16 -2.31 -11.05
CA VAL A 137 16.48 -2.87 -11.37
C VAL A 137 17.59 -1.82 -11.16
N ASP A 138 17.30 -0.56 -11.35
CA ASP A 138 18.27 0.54 -11.24
C ASP A 138 18.41 1.12 -9.82
N SER A 139 17.78 0.51 -8.81
CA SER A 139 17.92 0.99 -7.44
C SER A 139 19.25 0.54 -6.83
N SER A 140 19.96 1.46 -6.17
CA SER A 140 21.29 1.20 -5.57
C SER A 140 21.31 0.12 -4.46
N ASN A 141 20.15 -0.33 -4.02
CA ASN A 141 19.98 -1.31 -2.93
C ASN A 141 19.40 -2.65 -3.38
N VAL A 142 19.24 -2.88 -4.70
CA VAL A 142 18.60 -4.11 -5.23
C VAL A 142 19.26 -5.37 -4.68
N ASP A 143 20.59 -5.49 -4.79
CA ASP A 143 21.29 -6.70 -4.36
C ASP A 143 21.16 -6.96 -2.85
N LYS A 144 21.22 -5.90 -2.04
CA LYS A 144 21.05 -6.02 -0.57
C LYS A 144 19.64 -6.49 -0.22
N VAL A 145 18.62 -5.94 -0.88
CA VAL A 145 17.22 -6.32 -0.67
C VAL A 145 16.99 -7.76 -1.13
N LEU A 146 17.47 -8.13 -2.34
CA LEU A 146 17.32 -9.49 -2.86
C LEU A 146 18.00 -10.54 -1.96
N ASN A 147 19.18 -10.23 -1.41
CA ASN A 147 19.86 -11.14 -0.50
C ASN A 147 19.06 -11.35 0.80
N LYS A 148 18.39 -10.32 1.31
CA LYS A 148 17.52 -10.45 2.49
C LYS A 148 16.25 -11.23 2.18
N LEU A 149 15.64 -11.02 1.02
CA LEU A 149 14.44 -11.78 0.59
C LEU A 149 14.75 -13.26 0.40
N LYS A 150 15.94 -13.63 -0.10
CA LYS A 150 16.36 -15.03 -0.26
C LYS A 150 16.58 -15.79 1.05
N VAL A 151 16.76 -15.09 2.16
CA VAL A 151 16.89 -15.71 3.50
C VAL A 151 15.52 -16.10 4.08
N LEU A 152 14.42 -15.60 3.49
CA LEU A 152 13.05 -15.87 3.94
C LEU A 152 12.40 -17.09 3.25
N ASP A 153 13.03 -17.65 2.22
CA ASP A 153 12.61 -18.87 1.54
C ASP A 153 13.24 -20.11 2.23
#